data_7b0cafa6b3983a64a5fd297e5ff46a2b
#
_entry.id   7b0cafa6b3983a64a5fd297e5ff46a2b
#
_cell.length_a   1.000
_cell.length_b   1.000
_cell.length_c   1.000
_cell.angle_alpha   90.00
_cell.angle_beta   90.00
_cell.angle_gamma   90.00
#
_symmetry.space_group_name_H-M   'P 1'
#
loop_
_entity.id
_entity.type
_entity.pdbx_description
1 polymer ?
#
loop_
_entity_poly.entity_id
_entity_poly.type
_entity_poly.pdbx_seq_one_letter_code
_entity_poly.pdbx_strand_id
1 'polypeptide(L)'
;MELLTILISSLLGVVAPVGVVIDQTAENAIRSQFSTVEQLQVRVDNAPSYQLLQGKVERVLIAGRSLQLKQQDFRIAVLELETDQIEFDPSSLKQNLPKFKQPLQAGVRLVVTEQDLNKLLQSPQFLNGLRKLNKGNSSAFQFAGASNFANPKVEFLPNNRFSFQVELQNDQEVIPLLIKINSGLSIVGGRQFQLVDPEVSLDGQEFPAEFLNLIISNINQQLDLRNLEGDGLQMRILKWKMKPGKLEIAAFLRLEPSSKFLETRR
;
A
#
# COMPACT_ATOMS: atom_id res chain seq x y z
N MET A 1 5.76 -5.40 -1.34
CA MET A 1 6.20 -4.17 -2.01
C MET A 1 5.18 -3.72 -3.06
N GLU A 2 4.66 -4.60 -3.92
CA GLU A 2 3.73 -4.22 -4.99
C GLU A 2 2.44 -3.54 -4.51
N LEU A 3 1.83 -4.00 -3.41
CA LEU A 3 0.64 -3.38 -2.81
C LEU A 3 0.87 -1.93 -2.41
N LEU A 4 1.97 -1.69 -1.75
CA LEU A 4 2.36 -0.36 -1.30
C LEU A 4 2.69 0.52 -2.50
N THR A 5 3.40 -0.03 -3.50
CA THR A 5 3.72 0.65 -4.76
C THR A 5 2.45 1.03 -5.52
N ILE A 6 1.46 0.15 -5.56
CA ILE A 6 0.19 0.40 -6.22
C ILE A 6 -0.61 1.49 -5.51
N LEU A 7 -0.72 1.41 -4.18
CA LEU A 7 -1.37 2.45 -3.37
C LEU A 7 -0.67 3.79 -3.53
N ILE A 8 0.65 3.79 -3.51
CA ILE A 8 1.45 5.01 -3.65
C ILE A 8 1.38 5.54 -5.08
N SER A 9 1.49 4.69 -6.09
CA SER A 9 1.36 5.12 -7.50
C SER A 9 -0.03 5.66 -7.79
N SER A 10 -1.07 5.08 -7.19
CA SER A 10 -2.44 5.61 -7.26
C SER A 10 -2.54 6.96 -6.56
N LEU A 11 -1.95 7.10 -5.39
CA LEU A 11 -1.90 8.35 -4.62
C LEU A 11 -1.10 9.43 -5.36
N LEU A 12 0.05 9.07 -5.93
CA LEU A 12 0.88 9.96 -6.73
C LEU A 12 0.20 10.32 -8.06
N GLY A 13 -0.56 9.37 -8.62
CA GLY A 13 -1.45 9.61 -9.76
C GLY A 13 -2.44 10.73 -9.51
N VAL A 14 -2.81 10.89 -8.28
CA VAL A 14 -3.72 11.90 -7.76
C VAL A 14 -3.04 13.27 -7.59
N VAL A 15 -1.78 13.30 -7.18
CA VAL A 15 -1.05 14.54 -6.87
C VAL A 15 -0.36 15.14 -8.12
N ALA A 16 0.03 14.32 -9.08
CA ALA A 16 0.75 14.77 -10.27
C ALA A 16 -0.05 15.70 -11.23
N PRO A 17 -1.37 15.56 -11.43
CA PRO A 17 -2.14 16.48 -12.26
C PRO A 17 -2.38 17.86 -11.65
N VAL A 18 -2.13 18.04 -10.37
CA VAL A 18 -2.47 19.26 -9.59
C VAL A 18 -1.77 20.54 -10.11
N GLY A 19 -0.78 20.41 -10.97
CA GLY A 19 0.01 21.56 -11.44
C GLY A 19 -0.71 22.56 -12.35
N VAL A 20 -1.94 22.35 -12.81
CA VAL A 20 -2.51 23.23 -13.86
C VAL A 20 -3.93 23.71 -13.60
N VAL A 21 -4.67 23.24 -12.59
CA VAL A 21 -6.11 23.40 -12.69
C VAL A 21 -6.84 23.74 -11.40
N ILE A 22 -7.83 24.62 -11.59
CA ILE A 22 -9.00 24.88 -10.76
C ILE A 22 -9.57 23.56 -10.20
N ASP A 23 -10.04 23.55 -8.97
CA ASP A 23 -10.52 22.39 -8.18
C ASP A 23 -11.24 21.29 -9.00
N GLN A 24 -12.06 21.68 -9.96
CA GLN A 24 -12.88 20.76 -10.76
C GLN A 24 -12.07 19.89 -11.74
N THR A 25 -10.98 20.40 -12.29
CA THR A 25 -10.13 19.61 -13.22
C THR A 25 -9.16 18.73 -12.44
N ALA A 26 -8.70 19.15 -11.28
CA ALA A 26 -7.96 18.32 -10.35
C ALA A 26 -8.82 17.14 -9.88
N GLU A 27 -10.09 17.40 -9.52
CA GLU A 27 -11.03 16.34 -9.16
C GLU A 27 -11.25 15.35 -10.32
N ASN A 28 -11.47 15.84 -11.54
CA ASN A 28 -11.66 14.98 -12.73
C ASN A 28 -10.43 14.14 -13.04
N ALA A 29 -9.23 14.70 -12.90
CA ALA A 29 -7.98 13.98 -13.11
C ALA A 29 -7.79 12.85 -12.07
N ILE A 30 -8.12 13.13 -10.81
CA ILE A 30 -8.09 12.15 -9.73
C ILE A 30 -9.18 11.10 -9.93
N ARG A 31 -10.40 11.51 -10.21
CA ARG A 31 -11.54 10.64 -10.50
C ARG A 31 -11.24 9.67 -11.64
N SER A 32 -10.48 10.14 -12.63
CA SER A 32 -10.07 9.31 -13.77
C SER A 32 -9.18 8.12 -13.42
N GLN A 33 -8.58 8.07 -12.25
CA GLN A 33 -7.75 6.95 -11.76
C GLN A 33 -8.61 5.80 -11.19
N PHE A 34 -9.87 6.08 -10.90
CA PHE A 34 -10.81 5.11 -10.33
C PHE A 34 -11.86 4.69 -11.36
N SER A 35 -12.30 3.43 -11.29
CA SER A 35 -13.40 2.90 -12.10
C SER A 35 -14.76 3.35 -11.55
N THR A 36 -14.88 3.40 -10.23
CA THR A 36 -16.09 3.83 -9.53
C THR A 36 -15.71 4.69 -8.34
N VAL A 37 -16.44 5.76 -8.11
CA VAL A 37 -16.25 6.71 -7.01
C VAL A 37 -17.62 7.07 -6.45
N GLU A 38 -17.85 6.79 -5.19
CA GLU A 38 -19.10 7.20 -4.51
C GLU A 38 -19.06 8.68 -4.16
N GLN A 39 -17.98 9.11 -3.50
CA GLN A 39 -17.74 10.50 -3.14
C GLN A 39 -16.26 10.83 -3.34
N LEU A 40 -15.99 11.99 -3.94
CA LEU A 40 -14.66 12.55 -4.07
C LEU A 40 -14.77 14.06 -4.01
N GLN A 41 -13.97 14.66 -3.15
CA GLN A 41 -13.79 16.10 -3.05
C GLN A 41 -12.30 16.38 -3.13
N VAL A 42 -11.94 17.33 -3.95
CA VAL A 42 -10.58 17.83 -4.09
C VAL A 42 -10.60 19.33 -3.89
N ARG A 43 -9.72 19.82 -3.06
CA ARG A 43 -9.54 21.24 -2.82
C ARG A 43 -8.07 21.60 -2.94
N VAL A 44 -7.81 22.63 -3.73
CA VAL A 44 -6.46 23.19 -3.92
C VAL A 44 -6.43 24.57 -3.28
N ASP A 45 -5.76 24.69 -2.14
CA ASP A 45 -5.55 25.97 -1.50
C ASP A 45 -4.34 26.65 -2.15
N ASN A 46 -4.57 27.87 -2.65
CA ASN A 46 -3.53 28.66 -3.26
C ASN A 46 -3.84 30.15 -3.17
N ALA A 47 -3.23 30.80 -2.23
CA ALA A 47 -3.37 32.24 -2.01
C ALA A 47 -1.98 32.89 -1.90
N PRO A 48 -1.66 33.83 -2.79
CA PRO A 48 -2.47 34.35 -3.91
C PRO A 48 -2.39 33.48 -5.16
N SER A 49 -3.42 33.50 -6.00
CA SER A 49 -3.58 32.59 -7.15
C SER A 49 -2.44 32.64 -8.20
N TYR A 50 -1.68 33.73 -8.28
CA TYR A 50 -0.56 33.84 -9.21
C TYR A 50 0.61 32.89 -8.86
N GLN A 51 0.68 32.35 -7.66
CA GLN A 51 1.71 31.38 -7.27
C GLN A 51 1.63 30.11 -8.12
N LEU A 52 0.46 29.72 -8.59
CA LEU A 52 0.30 28.60 -9.54
C LEU A 52 1.14 28.82 -10.81
N LEU A 53 1.16 30.05 -11.34
CA LEU A 53 1.96 30.38 -12.52
C LEU A 53 3.48 30.31 -12.26
N GLN A 54 3.86 30.42 -10.98
CA GLN A 54 5.25 30.27 -10.53
C GLN A 54 5.60 28.83 -10.17
N GLY A 55 4.64 27.90 -10.30
CA GLY A 55 4.82 26.48 -9.96
C GLY A 55 4.76 26.19 -8.48
N LYS A 56 3.94 26.94 -7.74
CA LYS A 56 3.72 26.73 -6.31
C LYS A 56 2.26 26.45 -6.03
N VAL A 57 2.00 25.42 -5.24
CA VAL A 57 0.69 25.09 -4.66
C VAL A 57 0.87 25.04 -3.17
N GLU A 58 0.05 25.76 -2.44
CA GLU A 58 0.18 25.87 -1.00
C GLU A 58 -0.23 24.55 -0.31
N ARG A 59 -1.35 23.97 -0.75
CA ARG A 59 -1.87 22.73 -0.17
C ARG A 59 -2.89 22.08 -1.08
N VAL A 60 -2.92 20.77 -1.08
CA VAL A 60 -3.96 19.95 -1.73
C VAL A 60 -4.62 19.08 -0.69
N LEU A 61 -5.95 19.12 -0.64
CA LEU A 61 -6.75 18.25 0.20
C LEU A 61 -7.60 17.34 -0.70
N ILE A 62 -7.62 16.07 -0.36
CA ILE A 62 -8.41 15.06 -1.05
C ILE A 62 -9.19 14.28 0.00
N ALA A 63 -10.50 14.17 -0.20
CA ALA A 63 -11.36 13.33 0.60
C ALA A 63 -12.20 12.45 -0.31
N GLY A 64 -12.06 11.13 -0.17
CA GLY A 64 -12.74 10.15 -1.00
C GLY A 64 -13.39 9.03 -0.21
N ARG A 65 -14.50 8.51 -0.72
CA ARG A 65 -15.20 7.35 -0.17
C ARG A 65 -15.53 6.37 -1.27
N SER A 66 -15.37 5.07 -0.96
CA SER A 66 -15.62 3.96 -1.89
C SER A 66 -14.96 4.17 -3.24
N LEU A 67 -13.63 4.30 -3.22
CA LEU A 67 -12.80 4.52 -4.41
C LEU A 67 -12.36 3.16 -4.96
N GLN A 68 -12.93 2.71 -6.07
CA GLN A 68 -12.54 1.46 -6.76
C GLN A 68 -11.39 1.73 -7.72
N LEU A 69 -10.24 1.08 -7.57
CA LEU A 69 -9.11 1.20 -8.48
C LEU A 69 -9.42 0.59 -9.87
N LYS A 70 -8.97 1.24 -10.95
CA LYS A 70 -9.25 0.78 -12.33
C LYS A 70 -8.58 -0.54 -12.69
N GLN A 71 -7.36 -0.73 -12.24
CA GLN A 71 -6.53 -1.86 -12.67
C GLN A 71 -6.58 -3.04 -11.71
N GLN A 72 -7.34 -2.93 -10.62
CA GLN A 72 -7.39 -3.93 -9.56
C GLN A 72 -8.79 -3.99 -8.97
N ASP A 73 -9.25 -5.18 -8.63
CA ASP A 73 -10.49 -5.34 -7.86
C ASP A 73 -10.23 -5.01 -6.37
N PHE A 74 -9.78 -3.77 -6.14
CA PHE A 74 -9.50 -3.25 -4.82
C PHE A 74 -10.19 -1.91 -4.61
N ARG A 75 -10.95 -1.82 -3.54
CA ARG A 75 -11.67 -0.63 -3.14
C ARG A 75 -11.05 -0.03 -1.88
N ILE A 76 -10.82 1.26 -1.91
CA ILE A 76 -10.47 2.07 -0.75
C ILE A 76 -11.76 2.60 -0.14
N ALA A 77 -12.09 2.17 1.08
CA ALA A 77 -13.32 2.59 1.73
C ALA A 77 -13.31 4.08 2.09
N VAL A 78 -12.18 4.60 2.61
CA VAL A 78 -11.97 6.02 2.90
C VAL A 78 -10.53 6.38 2.55
N LEU A 79 -10.35 7.47 1.83
CA LEU A 79 -9.07 8.13 1.58
C LEU A 79 -9.18 9.59 1.98
N GLU A 80 -8.32 10.04 2.88
CA GLU A 80 -8.10 11.43 3.19
C GLU A 80 -6.61 11.71 3.03
N LEU A 81 -6.28 12.77 2.28
CA LEU A 81 -4.91 13.17 2.01
C LEU A 81 -4.81 14.69 2.11
N GLU A 82 -3.76 15.14 2.75
CA GLU A 82 -3.40 16.55 2.84
C GLU A 82 -1.90 16.69 2.54
N THR A 83 -1.56 17.53 1.57
CA THR A 83 -0.17 17.81 1.23
C THR A 83 0.33 19.04 1.98
N ASP A 84 1.63 19.10 2.17
CA ASP A 84 2.33 20.35 2.43
C ASP A 84 2.52 21.13 1.12
N GLN A 85 3.21 22.27 1.17
CA GLN A 85 3.49 23.10 -0.01
C GLN A 85 4.19 22.28 -1.09
N ILE A 86 3.68 22.38 -2.33
CA ILE A 86 4.22 21.72 -3.50
C ILE A 86 4.91 22.76 -4.38
N GLU A 87 6.18 22.52 -4.71
CA GLU A 87 6.91 23.33 -5.69
C GLU A 87 7.33 22.48 -6.89
N PHE A 88 6.99 22.95 -8.09
CA PHE A 88 7.31 22.27 -9.34
C PHE A 88 7.81 23.26 -10.40
N ASP A 89 8.43 22.73 -11.45
CA ASP A 89 8.82 23.52 -12.62
C ASP A 89 7.61 23.73 -13.55
N PRO A 90 7.09 24.97 -13.72
CA PRO A 90 5.94 25.21 -14.59
C PRO A 90 6.15 24.78 -16.04
N SER A 91 7.39 24.81 -16.53
CA SER A 91 7.72 24.39 -17.90
C SER A 91 7.53 22.89 -18.11
N SER A 92 7.65 22.10 -17.06
CA SER A 92 7.50 20.63 -17.08
C SER A 92 6.07 20.18 -17.30
N LEU A 93 5.09 21.03 -17.01
CA LEU A 93 3.67 20.72 -17.21
C LEU A 93 3.31 20.53 -18.68
N LYS A 94 4.02 21.16 -19.59
CA LYS A 94 3.85 20.97 -21.05
C LYS A 94 4.16 19.53 -21.48
N GLN A 95 4.92 18.80 -20.68
CA GLN A 95 5.33 17.41 -20.93
C GLN A 95 4.46 16.40 -20.18
N ASN A 96 3.38 16.83 -19.51
CA ASN A 96 2.51 16.02 -18.63
C ASN A 96 3.25 15.29 -17.48
N LEU A 97 4.45 15.73 -17.14
CA LEU A 97 5.27 15.15 -16.09
C LEU A 97 5.83 16.29 -15.21
N PRO A 98 5.14 16.65 -14.12
CA PRO A 98 5.60 17.70 -13.24
C PRO A 98 6.96 17.33 -12.62
N LYS A 99 7.95 18.19 -12.79
CA LYS A 99 9.23 18.07 -12.12
C LYS A 99 9.15 18.83 -10.80
N PHE A 100 9.12 18.10 -9.70
CA PHE A 100 9.13 18.70 -8.37
C PHE A 100 10.51 19.29 -8.06
N LYS A 101 10.53 20.50 -7.46
CA LYS A 101 11.75 21.18 -7.02
C LYS A 101 12.13 20.80 -5.59
N GLN A 102 11.16 20.42 -4.81
CA GLN A 102 11.28 20.00 -3.41
C GLN A 102 10.59 18.65 -3.18
N PRO A 103 10.97 17.92 -2.13
CA PRO A 103 10.25 16.71 -1.76
C PRO A 103 8.77 16.98 -1.52
N LEU A 104 7.91 16.13 -2.09
CA LEU A 104 6.49 16.16 -1.82
C LEU A 104 6.22 15.53 -0.45
N GLN A 105 5.54 16.24 0.42
CA GLN A 105 5.14 15.75 1.74
C GLN A 105 3.63 15.69 1.85
N ALA A 106 3.11 14.63 2.48
CA ALA A 106 1.69 14.46 2.67
C ALA A 106 1.37 13.65 3.93
N GLY A 107 0.30 14.04 4.61
CA GLY A 107 -0.41 13.20 5.55
C GLY A 107 -1.50 12.41 4.82
N VAL A 108 -1.60 11.11 5.09
CA VAL A 108 -2.64 10.28 4.50
C VAL A 108 -3.37 9.49 5.59
N ARG A 109 -4.69 9.41 5.48
CA ARG A 109 -5.52 8.48 6.24
C ARG A 109 -6.25 7.57 5.27
N LEU A 110 -6.10 6.27 5.51
CA LEU A 110 -6.65 5.21 4.69
C LEU A 110 -7.51 4.28 5.54
N VAL A 111 -8.69 3.92 5.04
CA VAL A 111 -9.51 2.84 5.62
C VAL A 111 -9.76 1.81 4.53
N VAL A 112 -9.45 0.55 4.86
CA VAL A 112 -9.67 -0.61 4.00
C VAL A 112 -10.55 -1.59 4.74
N THR A 113 -11.52 -2.18 4.06
CA THR A 113 -12.31 -3.27 4.64
C THR A 113 -11.59 -4.60 4.49
N GLU A 114 -11.88 -5.53 5.38
CA GLU A 114 -11.38 -6.91 5.29
C GLU A 114 -11.76 -7.56 3.96
N GLN A 115 -13.00 -7.31 3.51
CA GLN A 115 -13.50 -7.84 2.24
C GLN A 115 -12.68 -7.30 1.05
N ASP A 116 -12.41 -5.99 1.02
CA ASP A 116 -11.64 -5.37 -0.06
C ASP A 116 -10.19 -5.85 -0.05
N LEU A 117 -9.59 -6.02 1.15
CA LEU A 117 -8.25 -6.58 1.26
C LEU A 117 -8.21 -8.04 0.78
N ASN A 118 -9.20 -8.86 1.12
CA ASN A 118 -9.28 -10.24 0.64
C ASN A 118 -9.41 -10.34 -0.87
N LYS A 119 -10.16 -9.45 -1.52
CA LYS A 119 -10.19 -9.37 -2.99
C LYS A 119 -8.81 -9.07 -3.59
N LEU A 120 -8.08 -8.14 -2.98
CA LEU A 120 -6.74 -7.80 -3.41
C LEU A 120 -5.75 -8.96 -3.25
N LEU A 121 -5.81 -9.68 -2.11
CA LEU A 121 -4.98 -10.86 -1.85
C LEU A 121 -5.23 -11.97 -2.89
N GLN A 122 -6.45 -12.10 -3.39
CA GLN A 122 -6.82 -13.08 -4.41
C GLN A 122 -6.51 -12.60 -5.84
N SER A 123 -6.03 -11.38 -6.03
CA SER A 123 -5.67 -10.87 -7.35
C SER A 123 -4.50 -11.63 -7.98
N PRO A 124 -4.49 -11.80 -9.32
CA PRO A 124 -3.37 -12.45 -10.02
C PRO A 124 -2.03 -11.76 -9.75
N GLN A 125 -2.03 -10.44 -9.60
CA GLN A 125 -0.83 -9.65 -9.32
C GLN A 125 -0.24 -10.01 -7.95
N PHE A 126 -1.08 -10.12 -6.92
CA PHE A 126 -0.63 -10.51 -5.59
C PHE A 126 -0.13 -11.95 -5.55
N LEU A 127 -0.88 -12.88 -6.15
CA LEU A 127 -0.48 -14.30 -6.22
C LEU A 127 0.85 -14.48 -6.97
N ASN A 128 1.06 -13.74 -8.07
CA ASN A 128 2.33 -13.74 -8.77
C ASN A 128 3.47 -13.15 -7.92
N GLY A 129 3.20 -12.15 -7.10
CA GLY A 129 4.14 -11.61 -6.12
C GLY A 129 4.55 -12.67 -5.09
N LEU A 130 3.60 -13.40 -4.52
CA LEU A 130 3.88 -14.52 -3.60
C LEU A 130 4.73 -15.62 -4.25
N ARG A 131 4.43 -15.98 -5.50
CA ARG A 131 5.24 -16.97 -6.26
C ARG A 131 6.69 -16.54 -6.48
N LYS A 132 6.92 -15.23 -6.72
CA LYS A 132 8.29 -14.70 -6.87
C LYS A 132 9.06 -14.76 -5.54
N LEU A 133 8.39 -14.53 -4.40
CA LEU A 133 9.01 -14.68 -3.09
C LEU A 133 9.45 -16.12 -2.81
N ASN A 134 8.68 -17.09 -3.27
CA ASN A 134 9.02 -18.51 -3.12
C ASN A 134 10.22 -18.94 -3.98
N LYS A 135 10.44 -18.31 -5.15
CA LYS A 135 11.60 -18.58 -6.03
C LYS A 135 12.90 -17.93 -5.57
N GLY A 136 12.84 -16.95 -4.67
CA GLY A 136 14.01 -16.39 -4.00
C GLY A 136 14.53 -17.35 -2.93
N ASN A 137 15.81 -17.22 -2.52
CA ASN A 137 16.51 -18.05 -1.52
C ASN A 137 15.88 -18.13 -0.11
N SER A 138 14.59 -17.92 0.02
CA SER A 138 13.85 -18.06 1.29
C SER A 138 13.55 -19.53 1.54
N SER A 139 14.51 -20.22 2.14
CA SER A 139 14.43 -21.62 2.55
C SER A 139 13.22 -21.99 3.42
N ALA A 140 12.51 -21.00 3.99
CA ALA A 140 11.40 -21.25 4.91
C ALA A 140 10.20 -21.96 4.24
N PHE A 141 9.94 -21.75 2.94
CA PHE A 141 8.83 -22.39 2.23
C PHE A 141 9.25 -23.57 1.36
N GLN A 142 10.55 -23.75 1.14
CA GLN A 142 11.09 -24.92 0.42
C GLN A 142 10.88 -26.24 1.19
N PHE A 143 10.75 -26.17 2.53
CA PHE A 143 10.49 -27.33 3.36
C PHE A 143 9.16 -28.04 3.06
N ALA A 144 8.16 -27.31 2.57
CA ALA A 144 6.86 -27.88 2.25
C ALA A 144 6.76 -28.39 0.80
N GLY A 145 7.84 -28.34 0.01
CA GLY A 145 7.82 -28.75 -1.41
C GLY A 145 6.82 -27.94 -2.26
N ALA A 146 6.37 -26.79 -1.74
CA ALA A 146 5.30 -26.03 -2.34
C ALA A 146 5.76 -25.31 -3.60
N SER A 147 5.09 -25.58 -4.71
CA SER A 147 5.30 -24.88 -5.98
C SER A 147 4.45 -23.64 -6.11
N ASN A 148 3.25 -23.61 -5.50
CA ASN A 148 2.28 -22.53 -5.66
C ASN A 148 1.54 -22.19 -4.36
N PHE A 149 1.14 -20.90 -4.25
CA PHE A 149 0.23 -20.40 -3.22
C PHE A 149 -1.15 -20.16 -3.83
N ALA A 150 -2.20 -20.56 -3.11
CA ALA A 150 -3.59 -20.37 -3.52
C ALA A 150 -4.46 -19.89 -2.34
N ASN A 151 -5.58 -19.28 -2.66
CA ASN A 151 -6.65 -18.92 -1.72
C ASN A 151 -6.17 -18.11 -0.49
N PRO A 152 -5.28 -17.11 -0.62
CA PRO A 152 -4.89 -16.29 0.51
C PRO A 152 -6.11 -15.56 1.08
N LYS A 153 -6.21 -15.56 2.40
CA LYS A 153 -7.30 -14.91 3.13
C LYS A 153 -6.79 -14.31 4.42
N VAL A 154 -7.27 -13.12 4.75
CA VAL A 154 -7.04 -12.45 6.03
C VAL A 154 -8.36 -12.21 6.76
N GLU A 155 -8.33 -12.37 8.06
CA GLU A 155 -9.42 -12.02 8.98
C GLU A 155 -8.86 -11.06 10.03
N PHE A 156 -9.55 -9.94 10.25
CA PHE A 156 -9.15 -8.98 11.27
C PHE A 156 -9.82 -9.33 12.61
N LEU A 157 -8.98 -9.51 13.61
CA LEU A 157 -9.39 -9.88 14.94
C LEU A 157 -9.34 -8.66 15.90
N PRO A 158 -9.96 -8.75 17.08
CA PRO A 158 -9.81 -7.72 18.12
C PRO A 158 -8.35 -7.52 18.53
N ASN A 159 -8.05 -6.38 19.19
CA ASN A 159 -6.74 -6.05 19.78
C ASN A 159 -5.58 -6.00 18.78
N ASN A 160 -5.82 -5.51 17.55
CA ASN A 160 -4.83 -5.44 16.46
C ASN A 160 -4.22 -6.81 16.10
N ARG A 161 -5.00 -7.89 16.25
CA ARG A 161 -4.61 -9.23 15.80
C ARG A 161 -5.25 -9.54 14.45
N PHE A 162 -4.64 -10.46 13.72
CA PHE A 162 -5.16 -11.00 12.46
C PHE A 162 -4.94 -12.50 12.38
N SER A 163 -5.75 -13.15 11.56
CA SER A 163 -5.52 -14.50 11.08
C SER A 163 -5.26 -14.43 9.57
N PHE A 164 -4.15 -14.94 9.10
CA PHE A 164 -3.85 -15.10 7.69
C PHE A 164 -3.81 -16.57 7.33
N GLN A 165 -4.44 -16.94 6.23
CA GLN A 165 -4.49 -18.31 5.74
C GLN A 165 -4.05 -18.32 4.27
N VAL A 166 -3.32 -19.35 3.86
CA VAL A 166 -2.94 -19.59 2.47
C VAL A 166 -2.78 -21.10 2.24
N GLU A 167 -3.22 -21.55 1.10
CA GLU A 167 -3.04 -22.94 0.68
C GLU A 167 -1.73 -23.08 -0.08
N LEU A 168 -0.96 -24.11 0.29
CA LEU A 168 0.20 -24.56 -0.44
C LEU A 168 -0.21 -25.68 -1.42
N GLN A 169 0.03 -25.47 -2.69
CA GLN A 169 -0.19 -26.49 -3.73
C GLN A 169 1.14 -27.08 -4.13
N ASN A 170 1.24 -28.40 -4.13
CA ASN A 170 2.36 -29.15 -4.64
C ASN A 170 1.93 -29.84 -5.95
N ASP A 171 2.81 -29.88 -6.96
CA ASP A 171 2.51 -30.54 -8.24
C ASP A 171 2.33 -32.06 -8.10
N GLN A 172 2.75 -32.63 -6.97
CA GLN A 172 2.69 -34.07 -6.70
C GLN A 172 1.56 -34.50 -5.73
N GLU A 173 0.94 -33.57 -5.00
CA GLU A 173 -0.09 -33.88 -4.02
C GLU A 173 -1.46 -33.30 -4.41
N VAL A 174 -2.49 -34.15 -4.32
CA VAL A 174 -3.87 -33.78 -4.70
C VAL A 174 -4.53 -32.88 -3.67
N ILE A 175 -4.04 -32.90 -2.41
CA ILE A 175 -4.63 -32.15 -1.30
C ILE A 175 -3.70 -30.98 -0.95
N PRO A 176 -4.18 -29.73 -1.05
CA PRO A 176 -3.37 -28.58 -0.67
C PRO A 176 -3.17 -28.54 0.85
N LEU A 177 -1.98 -28.18 1.29
CA LEU A 177 -1.65 -27.96 2.69
C LEU A 177 -2.08 -26.55 3.13
N LEU A 178 -2.78 -26.42 4.24
CA LEU A 178 -3.24 -25.14 4.75
C LEU A 178 -2.23 -24.55 5.76
N ILE A 179 -1.61 -23.42 5.41
CA ILE A 179 -0.87 -22.59 6.37
C ILE A 179 -1.83 -21.58 7.00
N LYS A 180 -1.80 -21.50 8.32
CA LYS A 180 -2.51 -20.49 9.09
C LYS A 180 -1.54 -19.77 10.03
N ILE A 181 -1.60 -18.43 10.02
CA ILE A 181 -0.80 -17.54 10.88
C ILE A 181 -1.76 -16.67 11.68
N ASN A 182 -1.75 -16.81 13.00
CA ASN A 182 -2.47 -15.92 13.91
C ASN A 182 -1.43 -15.04 14.62
N SER A 183 -1.56 -13.73 14.53
CA SER A 183 -0.58 -12.82 15.16
C SER A 183 -1.20 -11.49 15.51
N GLY A 184 -0.64 -10.83 16.50
CA GLY A 184 -0.74 -9.40 16.62
C GLY A 184 0.18 -8.70 15.62
N LEU A 185 -0.10 -7.44 15.33
CA LEU A 185 0.77 -6.60 14.52
C LEU A 185 1.06 -5.30 15.27
N SER A 186 2.34 -5.02 15.52
CA SER A 186 2.83 -3.78 16.09
C SER A 186 3.71 -3.03 15.10
N ILE A 187 3.93 -1.74 15.36
CA ILE A 187 4.78 -0.89 14.52
C ILE A 187 5.80 -0.21 15.39
N VAL A 188 7.07 -0.50 15.15
CA VAL A 188 8.21 0.07 15.88
C VAL A 188 8.76 1.27 15.11
N GLY A 189 8.88 2.41 15.82
CA GLY A 189 9.40 3.66 15.25
C GLY A 189 8.58 4.22 14.08
N GLY A 190 7.36 3.72 13.87
CA GLY A 190 6.51 4.08 12.74
C GLY A 190 6.97 3.54 11.40
N ARG A 191 7.97 2.65 11.35
CA ARG A 191 8.59 2.19 10.10
C ARG A 191 8.66 0.68 9.95
N GLN A 192 8.79 -0.05 11.04
CA GLN A 192 8.98 -1.49 11.03
C GLN A 192 7.76 -2.20 11.61
N PHE A 193 7.11 -3.01 10.80
CA PHE A 193 6.07 -3.89 11.29
C PHE A 193 6.71 -5.11 11.97
N GLN A 194 6.13 -5.51 13.08
CA GLN A 194 6.54 -6.68 13.84
C GLN A 194 5.33 -7.54 14.18
N LEU A 195 5.47 -8.83 13.95
CA LEU A 195 4.52 -9.81 14.44
C LEU A 195 4.64 -9.93 15.96
N VAL A 196 3.51 -9.98 16.66
CA VAL A 196 3.42 -10.08 18.10
C VAL A 196 2.73 -11.39 18.44
N ASP A 197 3.38 -12.21 19.23
CA ASP A 197 2.91 -13.55 19.64
C ASP A 197 2.34 -14.32 18.43
N PRO A 198 3.18 -14.59 17.41
CA PRO A 198 2.75 -15.30 16.22
C PRO A 198 2.62 -16.80 16.50
N GLU A 199 1.49 -17.33 16.09
CA GLU A 199 1.18 -18.76 16.07
C GLU A 199 1.07 -19.20 14.62
N VAL A 200 1.87 -20.18 14.20
CA VAL A 200 1.84 -20.72 12.84
C VAL A 200 1.48 -22.20 12.89
N SER A 201 0.52 -22.61 12.08
CA SER A 201 0.13 -24.00 11.93
C SER A 201 0.11 -24.44 10.46
N LEU A 202 0.42 -25.71 10.22
CA LEU A 202 0.31 -26.40 8.95
C LEU A 202 -0.71 -27.54 9.14
N ASP A 203 -1.83 -27.49 8.42
CA ASP A 203 -2.97 -28.42 8.57
C ASP A 203 -3.42 -28.62 10.03
N GLY A 204 -3.40 -27.52 10.81
CA GLY A 204 -3.80 -27.53 12.22
C GLY A 204 -2.74 -28.04 13.18
N GLN A 205 -1.58 -28.48 12.72
CA GLN A 205 -0.44 -28.86 13.56
C GLN A 205 0.47 -27.63 13.76
N GLU A 206 0.88 -27.40 15.00
CA GLU A 206 1.81 -26.30 15.32
C GLU A 206 3.15 -26.48 14.60
N PHE A 207 3.66 -25.41 14.06
CA PHE A 207 4.96 -25.40 13.39
C PHE A 207 6.09 -25.44 14.42
N PRO A 208 7.13 -26.26 14.22
CA PRO A 208 8.26 -26.31 15.16
C PRO A 208 8.90 -24.94 15.37
N ALA A 209 9.20 -24.59 16.63
CA ALA A 209 9.70 -23.26 17.03
C ALA A 209 10.96 -22.81 16.27
N GLU A 210 11.81 -23.75 15.87
CA GLU A 210 13.04 -23.47 15.14
C GLU A 210 12.78 -22.88 13.75
N PHE A 211 11.72 -23.34 13.06
CA PHE A 211 11.32 -22.81 11.77
C PHE A 211 10.50 -21.52 11.88
N LEU A 212 9.76 -21.35 12.98
CA LEU A 212 9.01 -20.13 13.26
C LEU A 212 9.88 -18.88 13.22
N ASN A 213 11.04 -18.93 13.88
CA ASN A 213 11.96 -17.81 13.95
C ASN A 213 12.49 -17.37 12.58
N LEU A 214 12.72 -18.32 11.67
CA LEU A 214 13.15 -18.02 10.29
C LEU A 214 12.03 -17.36 9.50
N ILE A 215 10.80 -17.86 9.61
CA ILE A 215 9.64 -17.28 8.92
C ILE A 215 9.38 -15.86 9.42
N ILE A 216 9.35 -15.67 10.75
CA ILE A 216 9.08 -14.38 11.39
C ILE A 216 10.15 -13.35 11.03
N SER A 217 11.43 -13.72 11.07
CA SER A 217 12.52 -12.81 10.73
C SER A 217 12.45 -12.35 9.28
N ASN A 218 12.16 -13.24 8.34
CA ASN A 218 11.98 -12.91 6.94
C ASN A 218 10.78 -11.97 6.70
N ILE A 219 9.64 -12.25 7.35
CA ILE A 219 8.45 -11.41 7.26
C ILE A 219 8.75 -10.01 7.80
N ASN A 220 9.35 -9.90 8.99
CA ASN A 220 9.69 -8.62 9.62
C ASN A 220 10.66 -7.79 8.77
N GLN A 221 11.65 -8.42 8.10
CA GLN A 221 12.56 -7.73 7.20
C GLN A 221 11.85 -7.20 5.95
N GLN A 222 10.92 -7.97 5.38
CA GLN A 222 10.17 -7.54 4.20
C GLN A 222 9.14 -6.45 4.50
N LEU A 223 8.62 -6.41 5.71
CA LEU A 223 7.68 -5.42 6.20
C LEU A 223 8.36 -4.15 6.77
N ASP A 224 9.64 -3.94 6.48
CA ASP A 224 10.35 -2.72 6.88
C ASP A 224 10.17 -1.63 5.82
N LEU A 225 9.51 -0.54 6.20
CA LEU A 225 9.24 0.58 5.30
C LEU A 225 10.50 1.35 4.88
N ARG A 226 11.63 1.15 5.57
CA ARG A 226 12.93 1.72 5.17
C ARG A 226 13.40 1.18 3.81
N ASN A 227 12.93 0.01 3.41
CA ASN A 227 13.22 -0.55 2.09
C ASN A 227 12.71 0.34 0.94
N LEU A 228 11.77 1.25 1.19
CA LEU A 228 11.26 2.21 0.21
C LEU A 228 12.14 3.45 0.05
N GLU A 229 13.01 3.73 1.04
CA GLU A 229 13.86 4.91 1.04
C GLU A 229 14.86 4.89 -0.13
N GLY A 230 15.34 3.70 -0.52
CA GLY A 230 16.19 3.50 -1.69
C GLY A 230 15.53 3.85 -3.03
N ASP A 231 14.20 3.84 -3.09
CA ASP A 231 13.40 4.24 -4.24
C ASP A 231 12.88 5.69 -4.12
N GLY A 232 13.35 6.41 -3.11
CA GLY A 232 13.04 7.84 -2.90
C GLY A 232 11.71 8.09 -2.19
N LEU A 233 11.17 7.12 -1.46
CA LEU A 233 9.96 7.27 -0.66
C LEU A 233 10.24 6.99 0.81
N GLN A 234 10.02 7.98 1.66
CA GLN A 234 9.99 7.80 3.10
C GLN A 234 8.55 7.72 3.57
N MET A 235 8.24 6.68 4.32
CA MET A 235 6.92 6.49 4.93
C MET A 235 7.05 6.28 6.43
N ARG A 236 6.17 6.91 7.19
CA ARG A 236 6.05 6.71 8.62
C ARG A 236 4.59 6.52 9.00
N ILE A 237 4.28 5.39 9.57
CA ILE A 237 2.95 5.11 10.12
C ILE A 237 2.80 5.87 11.44
N LEU A 238 1.78 6.70 11.51
CA LEU A 238 1.43 7.50 12.68
C LEU A 238 0.34 6.82 13.52
N LYS A 239 -0.54 6.08 12.85
CA LYS A 239 -1.62 5.33 13.47
C LYS A 239 -1.88 4.04 12.70
N TRP A 240 -2.04 2.98 13.44
CA TRP A 240 -2.47 1.68 12.93
C TRP A 240 -3.56 1.15 13.85
N LYS A 241 -4.72 0.85 13.31
CA LYS A 241 -5.83 0.31 14.08
C LYS A 241 -6.56 -0.74 13.27
N MET A 242 -6.42 -1.97 13.70
CA MET A 242 -7.12 -3.11 13.15
C MET A 242 -8.31 -3.46 14.06
N LYS A 243 -9.46 -3.66 13.47
CA LYS A 243 -10.70 -4.09 14.13
C LYS A 243 -11.40 -5.10 13.23
N PRO A 244 -12.25 -5.97 13.75
CA PRO A 244 -13.07 -6.83 12.92
C PRO A 244 -13.71 -6.07 11.75
N GLY A 245 -13.50 -6.57 10.55
CA GLY A 245 -14.01 -6.02 9.30
C GLY A 245 -13.29 -4.81 8.72
N LYS A 246 -12.37 -4.14 9.44
CA LYS A 246 -11.67 -2.95 8.90
C LYS A 246 -10.29 -2.68 9.49
N LEU A 247 -9.43 -2.12 8.64
CA LEU A 247 -8.12 -1.59 8.96
C LEU A 247 -8.09 -0.08 8.72
N GLU A 248 -7.66 0.70 9.71
CA GLU A 248 -7.45 2.14 9.62
C GLU A 248 -5.96 2.44 9.78
N ILE A 249 -5.41 3.17 8.82
CA ILE A 249 -4.00 3.57 8.78
C ILE A 249 -3.95 5.10 8.66
N ALA A 250 -3.08 5.74 9.45
CA ALA A 250 -2.64 7.10 9.16
C ALA A 250 -1.12 7.10 9.02
N ALA A 251 -0.61 7.75 7.98
CA ALA A 251 0.81 7.79 7.67
C ALA A 251 1.24 9.18 7.22
N PHE A 252 2.50 9.48 7.43
CA PHE A 252 3.21 10.57 6.80
C PHE A 252 4.05 9.99 5.64
N LEU A 253 4.01 10.68 4.51
CA LEU A 253 4.74 10.34 3.28
C LEU A 253 5.66 11.50 2.92
N ARG A 254 6.88 11.18 2.51
CA ARG A 254 7.81 12.12 1.87
C ARG A 254 8.41 11.48 0.64
N LEU A 255 8.16 12.09 -0.50
CA LEU A 255 8.61 11.61 -1.80
C LEU A 255 9.67 12.55 -2.37
N GLU A 256 10.85 12.02 -2.64
CA GLU A 256 11.94 12.79 -3.24
C GLU A 256 11.66 13.10 -4.71
N PRO A 257 12.11 14.27 -5.25
CA PRO A 257 11.92 14.60 -6.66
C PRO A 257 12.52 13.59 -7.64
N SER A 258 13.55 12.86 -7.23
CA SER A 258 14.22 11.79 -7.99
C SER A 258 13.62 10.42 -7.74
N SER A 259 12.47 10.32 -7.08
CA SER A 259 11.87 9.04 -6.73
C SER A 259 11.43 8.26 -7.97
N LYS A 260 11.73 6.95 -7.98
CA LYS A 260 11.28 6.01 -9.02
C LYS A 260 9.76 5.94 -9.13
N PHE A 261 9.03 6.22 -8.06
CA PHE A 261 7.55 6.26 -8.07
C PHE A 261 6.98 7.39 -8.94
N LEU A 262 7.77 8.43 -9.24
CA LEU A 262 7.41 9.50 -10.16
C LEU A 262 7.68 9.14 -11.63
N GLU A 263 8.60 8.19 -11.88
CA GLU A 263 9.02 7.78 -13.23
C GLU A 263 8.12 6.71 -13.86
N THR A 264 7.35 5.96 -13.07
CA THR A 264 6.58 4.76 -13.47
C THR A 264 5.37 5.06 -14.38
N ARG A 265 5.29 6.26 -14.96
CA ARG A 265 4.22 6.70 -15.88
C ARG A 265 4.61 6.68 -17.37
N ARG A 266 5.62 5.89 -17.73
CA ARG A 266 5.94 5.65 -19.15
C ARG A 266 5.25 4.41 -19.68
#